data_fa8f98e389b37f71b93f9ac38ac7245e
#
_entry.id   fa8f98e389b37f71b93f9ac38ac7245e
#
_cell.length_a   1.000
_cell.length_b   1.000
_cell.length_c   1.000
_cell.angle_alpha   90.00
_cell.angle_beta   90.00
_cell.angle_gamma   90.00
#
_symmetry.space_group_name_H-M   'P 1'
#
loop_
_entity.id
_entity.type
_entity.pdbx_description
1 polymer ?
#
loop_
_entity_poly.entity_id
_entity_poly.type
_entity_poly.pdbx_seq_one_letter_code
_entity_poly.pdbx_strand_id
1 'polypeptide(L)'
;MHAKRPLWVAFGVMYGLIAAVSIVVTELDEDTNGTVDDLGFLLMFIGWGAGIAHSFVIRKAYLRRMAILEDPALQAAQVASERQAYARELVRRNPELARQAQIGRRGGFDEGGVVDVNHAPVEDIADLPRINPATARRVVAVREELGGFSSLEDFGMTLDLPGDVVETLRGRAVFLPR
;
A
#
# COMPACT_ATOMS: atom_id res chain seq x y z
N MET A 1 6.24 9.52 -6.52
CA MET A 1 7.25 8.46 -6.75
C MET A 1 7.64 8.30 -8.23
N HIS A 2 7.97 9.38 -8.96
CA HIS A 2 8.21 9.36 -10.43
C HIS A 2 9.66 9.64 -10.86
N ALA A 3 10.63 9.74 -9.93
CA ALA A 3 11.97 10.24 -10.26
C ALA A 3 13.01 9.19 -10.73
N LYS A 4 12.67 7.90 -10.81
CA LYS A 4 13.67 6.84 -11.17
C LYS A 4 13.55 6.25 -12.59
N ARG A 5 12.53 6.63 -13.36
CA ARG A 5 12.37 6.21 -14.76
C ARG A 5 13.42 6.78 -15.74
N PRO A 6 13.90 8.04 -15.61
CA PRO A 6 14.84 8.61 -16.58
C PRO A 6 16.20 7.91 -16.62
N LEU A 7 16.68 7.35 -15.49
CA LEU A 7 18.00 6.72 -15.42
C LEU A 7 18.09 5.44 -16.29
N TRP A 8 17.04 4.63 -16.33
CA TRP A 8 16.99 3.38 -17.09
C TRP A 8 16.90 3.62 -18.59
N VAL A 9 16.14 4.64 -18.97
CA VAL A 9 16.07 5.10 -20.37
C VAL A 9 17.42 5.67 -20.80
N ALA A 10 18.10 6.42 -19.93
CA ALA A 10 19.43 6.98 -20.21
C ALA A 10 20.47 5.88 -20.45
N PHE A 11 20.47 4.79 -19.67
CA PHE A 11 21.38 3.66 -19.92
C PHE A 11 21.08 2.93 -21.23
N GLY A 12 19.80 2.72 -21.57
CA GLY A 12 19.40 2.14 -22.86
C GLY A 12 19.84 2.98 -24.04
N VAL A 13 19.65 4.30 -23.96
CA VAL A 13 20.11 5.26 -24.98
C VAL A 13 21.64 5.26 -25.08
N MET A 14 22.35 5.23 -23.98
CA MET A 14 23.82 5.19 -23.95
C MET A 14 24.36 3.93 -24.65
N TYR A 15 23.81 2.75 -24.37
CA TYR A 15 24.23 1.51 -25.05
C TYR A 15 23.87 1.54 -26.54
N GLY A 16 22.74 2.10 -26.92
CA GLY A 16 22.33 2.29 -28.31
C GLY A 16 23.28 3.23 -29.06
N LEU A 17 23.74 4.31 -28.43
CA LEU A 17 24.70 5.25 -29.00
C LEU A 17 26.10 4.61 -29.18
N ILE A 18 26.57 3.84 -28.19
CA ILE A 18 27.85 3.11 -28.29
C ILE A 18 27.80 2.15 -29.47
N ALA A 19 26.74 1.38 -29.62
CA ALA A 19 26.55 0.47 -30.74
C ALA A 19 26.51 1.20 -32.10
N ALA A 20 25.77 2.32 -32.18
CA ALA A 20 25.67 3.12 -33.39
C ALA A 20 27.03 3.74 -33.78
N VAL A 21 27.80 4.26 -32.82
CA VAL A 21 29.15 4.80 -33.04
C VAL A 21 30.10 3.70 -33.51
N SER A 22 30.04 2.50 -32.93
CA SER A 22 30.87 1.36 -33.34
C SER A 22 30.60 0.98 -34.81
N ILE A 23 29.33 0.93 -35.24
CA ILE A 23 28.94 0.63 -36.63
C ILE A 23 29.47 1.70 -37.58
N VAL A 24 29.29 2.99 -37.23
CA VAL A 24 29.74 4.10 -38.10
C VAL A 24 31.26 4.13 -38.24
N VAL A 25 32.00 3.82 -37.17
CA VAL A 25 33.45 3.76 -37.21
C VAL A 25 33.93 2.62 -38.13
N THR A 26 33.26 1.47 -38.10
CA THR A 26 33.61 0.30 -38.97
C THR A 26 33.28 0.57 -40.44
N GLU A 27 32.19 1.32 -40.73
CA GLU A 27 31.76 1.65 -42.10
C GLU A 27 32.62 2.77 -42.74
N LEU A 28 33.20 3.66 -41.94
CA LEU A 28 34.02 4.80 -42.45
C LEU A 28 35.48 4.44 -42.72
N ASP A 29 35.93 3.26 -42.33
CA ASP A 29 37.32 2.88 -42.36
C ASP A 29 37.64 1.90 -43.52
N GLU A 30 37.46 2.37 -44.76
CA GLU A 30 37.77 1.58 -45.97
C GLU A 30 39.27 1.34 -46.21
N ASP A 31 40.21 1.92 -45.42
CA ASP A 31 41.64 1.99 -45.83
C ASP A 31 42.68 1.79 -44.70
N THR A 32 42.30 1.29 -43.51
CA THR A 32 43.25 1.10 -42.41
C THR A 32 43.51 -0.37 -42.08
N ASN A 33 44.77 -0.68 -41.83
CA ASN A 33 45.40 -1.98 -41.52
C ASN A 33 44.74 -2.75 -40.34
N GLY A 34 43.48 -3.15 -40.38
CA GLY A 34 42.87 -4.13 -39.46
C GLY A 34 42.81 -3.77 -37.97
N THR A 35 43.63 -2.81 -37.51
CA THR A 35 43.76 -2.44 -36.08
C THR A 35 42.52 -1.66 -35.55
N VAL A 36 41.86 -0.90 -36.41
CA VAL A 36 40.71 -0.10 -36.05
C VAL A 36 39.46 -0.98 -36.02
N ASP A 37 39.36 -1.94 -36.94
CA ASP A 37 38.31 -2.97 -36.93
C ASP A 37 38.39 -3.82 -35.67
N ASP A 38 39.59 -4.28 -35.28
CA ASP A 38 39.80 -5.06 -34.06
C ASP A 38 39.40 -4.28 -32.81
N LEU A 39 39.69 -2.98 -32.77
CA LEU A 39 39.28 -2.11 -31.65
C LEU A 39 37.78 -1.89 -31.62
N GLY A 40 37.14 -1.73 -32.78
CA GLY A 40 35.68 -1.60 -32.93
C GLY A 40 34.93 -2.84 -32.41
N PHE A 41 35.40 -4.02 -32.84
CA PHE A 41 34.89 -5.30 -32.35
C PHE A 41 35.07 -5.47 -30.84
N LEU A 42 36.25 -5.13 -30.31
CA LEU A 42 36.52 -5.20 -28.86
C LEU A 42 35.57 -4.32 -28.05
N LEU A 43 35.35 -3.08 -28.46
CA LEU A 43 34.42 -2.16 -27.81
C LEU A 43 32.99 -2.65 -27.89
N MET A 44 32.58 -3.24 -29.00
CA MET A 44 31.26 -3.84 -29.16
C MET A 44 31.06 -5.01 -28.20
N PHE A 45 32.04 -5.92 -28.07
CA PHE A 45 31.98 -7.06 -27.14
C PHE A 45 31.96 -6.60 -25.66
N ILE A 46 32.76 -5.59 -25.31
CA ILE A 46 32.76 -5.01 -23.96
C ILE A 46 31.37 -4.39 -23.65
N GLY A 47 30.83 -3.61 -24.58
CA GLY A 47 29.48 -3.02 -24.43
C GLY A 47 28.39 -4.07 -24.30
N TRP A 48 28.44 -5.13 -25.10
CA TRP A 48 27.50 -6.25 -25.05
C TRP A 48 27.62 -7.03 -23.74
N GLY A 49 28.81 -7.37 -23.29
CA GLY A 49 29.07 -8.05 -22.03
C GLY A 49 28.62 -7.21 -20.81
N ALA A 50 28.91 -5.92 -20.84
CA ALA A 50 28.46 -4.97 -19.83
C ALA A 50 26.93 -4.87 -19.79
N GLY A 51 26.25 -4.86 -20.94
CA GLY A 51 24.79 -4.87 -21.07
C GLY A 51 24.16 -6.13 -20.46
N ILE A 52 24.74 -7.30 -20.73
CA ILE A 52 24.30 -8.56 -20.14
C ILE A 52 24.50 -8.55 -18.63
N ALA A 53 25.66 -8.17 -18.11
CA ALA A 53 25.93 -8.11 -16.68
C ALA A 53 24.98 -7.13 -15.98
N HIS A 54 24.73 -5.97 -16.59
CA HIS A 54 23.78 -4.98 -16.10
C HIS A 54 22.34 -5.53 -16.04
N SER A 55 21.94 -6.29 -17.07
CA SER A 55 20.62 -6.95 -17.11
C SER A 55 20.43 -7.94 -15.98
N PHE A 56 21.46 -8.70 -15.60
CA PHE A 56 21.40 -9.63 -14.46
C PHE A 56 21.26 -8.90 -13.12
N VAL A 57 21.97 -7.78 -12.93
CA VAL A 57 21.85 -6.97 -11.70
C VAL A 57 20.45 -6.37 -11.58
N ILE A 58 19.93 -5.83 -12.68
CA ILE A 58 18.57 -5.27 -12.73
C ILE A 58 17.51 -6.34 -12.50
N ARG A 59 17.65 -7.50 -13.15
CA ARG A 59 16.72 -8.62 -12.97
C ARG A 59 16.58 -9.03 -11.51
N LYS A 60 17.70 -9.12 -10.78
CA LYS A 60 17.68 -9.48 -9.35
C LYS A 60 16.95 -8.44 -8.49
N ALA A 61 17.19 -7.17 -8.76
CA ALA A 61 16.47 -6.07 -8.08
C ALA A 61 14.98 -6.03 -8.45
N TYR A 62 14.65 -6.27 -9.71
CA TYR A 62 13.29 -6.34 -10.22
C TYR A 62 12.50 -7.50 -9.60
N LEU A 63 13.09 -8.72 -9.62
CA LEU A 63 12.44 -9.91 -9.04
C LEU A 63 12.21 -9.78 -7.54
N ARG A 64 13.16 -9.19 -6.79
CA ARG A 64 12.96 -8.89 -5.36
C ARG A 64 11.79 -7.92 -5.15
N ARG A 65 11.65 -6.93 -6.02
CA ARG A 65 10.56 -5.96 -5.95
C ARG A 65 9.22 -6.58 -6.31
N MET A 66 9.18 -7.47 -7.31
CA MET A 66 7.98 -8.22 -7.68
C MET A 66 7.56 -9.18 -6.57
N ALA A 67 8.50 -9.92 -5.96
CA ALA A 67 8.22 -10.81 -4.84
C ALA A 67 7.59 -10.06 -3.63
N ILE A 68 8.02 -8.82 -3.37
CA ILE A 68 7.39 -7.98 -2.33
C ILE A 68 5.96 -7.57 -2.74
N LEU A 69 5.72 -7.28 -4.02
CA LEU A 69 4.39 -6.90 -4.53
C LEU A 69 3.42 -8.09 -4.62
N GLU A 70 3.95 -9.29 -4.73
CA GLU A 70 3.19 -10.55 -4.78
C GLU A 70 3.01 -11.17 -3.38
N ASP A 71 3.53 -10.53 -2.32
CA ASP A 71 3.34 -11.01 -0.95
C ASP A 71 1.85 -10.99 -0.59
N PRO A 72 1.24 -12.18 -0.37
CA PRO A 72 -0.19 -12.29 -0.08
C PRO A 72 -0.58 -11.54 1.20
N ALA A 73 0.33 -11.40 2.17
CA ALA A 73 0.08 -10.63 3.39
C ALA A 73 -0.04 -9.13 3.10
N LEU A 74 0.82 -8.58 2.22
CA LEU A 74 0.73 -7.19 1.80
C LEU A 74 -0.53 -6.91 0.97
N GLN A 75 -0.89 -7.83 0.07
CA GLN A 75 -2.12 -7.72 -0.71
C GLN A 75 -3.36 -7.76 0.20
N ALA A 76 -3.41 -8.70 1.15
CA ALA A 76 -4.49 -8.78 2.13
C ALA A 76 -4.59 -7.50 2.97
N ALA A 77 -3.46 -6.94 3.43
CA ALA A 77 -3.42 -5.69 4.19
C ALA A 77 -3.90 -4.49 3.35
N GLN A 78 -3.55 -4.43 2.06
CA GLN A 78 -4.05 -3.39 1.16
C GLN A 78 -5.56 -3.50 0.96
N VAL A 79 -6.07 -4.69 0.65
CA VAL A 79 -7.52 -4.93 0.49
C VAL A 79 -8.27 -4.59 1.79
N ALA A 80 -7.75 -4.97 2.95
CA ALA A 80 -8.36 -4.63 4.24
C ALA A 80 -8.39 -3.10 4.47
N SER A 81 -7.32 -2.39 4.15
CA SER A 81 -7.26 -0.93 4.28
C SER A 81 -8.22 -0.20 3.33
N GLU A 82 -8.39 -0.69 2.11
CA GLU A 82 -9.34 -0.15 1.13
C GLU A 82 -10.79 -0.38 1.59
N ARG A 83 -11.13 -1.58 2.05
CA ARG A 83 -12.44 -1.90 2.62
C ARG A 83 -12.75 -1.02 3.84
N GLN A 84 -11.79 -0.84 4.72
CA GLN A 84 -11.92 0.04 5.88
C GLN A 84 -12.19 1.49 5.48
N ALA A 85 -11.45 2.01 4.49
CA ALA A 85 -11.65 3.37 3.98
C ALA A 85 -13.05 3.52 3.35
N TYR A 86 -13.48 2.54 2.55
CA TYR A 86 -14.79 2.52 1.94
C TYR A 86 -15.92 2.47 2.98
N ALA A 87 -15.82 1.59 3.99
CA ALA A 87 -16.80 1.47 5.05
C ALA A 87 -16.98 2.80 5.82
N ARG A 88 -15.89 3.47 6.20
CA ARG A 88 -15.92 4.78 6.86
C ARG A 88 -16.55 5.86 5.99
N GLU A 89 -16.22 5.86 4.70
CA GLU A 89 -16.79 6.83 3.77
C GLU A 89 -18.30 6.61 3.58
N LEU A 90 -18.74 5.34 3.53
CA LEU A 90 -20.16 4.99 3.45
C LEU A 90 -20.92 5.46 4.72
N VAL A 91 -20.37 5.20 5.91
CA VAL A 91 -20.95 5.69 7.19
C VAL A 91 -21.08 7.21 7.18
N ARG A 92 -20.08 7.93 6.66
CA ARG A 92 -20.08 9.39 6.62
C ARG A 92 -21.10 9.95 5.62
N ARG A 93 -21.22 9.34 4.42
CA ARG A 93 -22.08 9.86 3.34
C ARG A 93 -23.52 9.41 3.43
N ASN A 94 -23.72 8.17 3.84
CA ASN A 94 -25.05 7.57 3.89
C ASN A 94 -25.18 6.59 5.07
N PRO A 95 -25.41 7.11 6.30
CA PRO A 95 -25.49 6.29 7.50
C PRO A 95 -26.64 5.26 7.45
N GLU A 96 -27.74 5.57 6.77
CA GLU A 96 -28.87 4.65 6.62
C GLU A 96 -28.48 3.43 5.77
N LEU A 97 -27.79 3.64 4.65
CA LEU A 97 -27.30 2.55 3.83
C LEU A 97 -26.23 1.73 4.56
N ALA A 98 -25.34 2.38 5.31
CA ALA A 98 -24.35 1.71 6.15
C ALA A 98 -25.01 0.84 7.21
N ARG A 99 -26.10 1.31 7.82
CA ARG A 99 -26.89 0.55 8.79
C ARG A 99 -27.58 -0.65 8.14
N GLN A 100 -28.21 -0.47 6.98
CA GLN A 100 -28.82 -1.56 6.21
C GLN A 100 -27.80 -2.62 5.79
N ALA A 101 -26.60 -2.20 5.40
CA ALA A 101 -25.48 -3.08 5.07
C ALA A 101 -24.82 -3.70 6.31
N GLN A 102 -25.28 -3.38 7.52
CA GLN A 102 -24.75 -3.86 8.80
C GLN A 102 -23.25 -3.59 9.01
N ILE A 103 -22.76 -2.45 8.50
CA ILE A 103 -21.37 -2.05 8.62
C ILE A 103 -20.94 -2.05 10.10
N GLY A 104 -19.81 -2.73 10.37
CA GLY A 104 -19.24 -2.82 11.72
C GLY A 104 -19.97 -3.75 12.68
N ARG A 105 -20.86 -4.61 12.19
CA ARG A 105 -21.55 -5.65 12.99
C ARG A 105 -21.03 -7.03 12.64
N ARG A 106 -20.90 -7.90 13.65
CA ARG A 106 -20.47 -9.28 13.48
C ARG A 106 -21.41 -10.01 12.51
N GLY A 107 -20.84 -10.66 11.46
CA GLY A 107 -21.61 -11.33 10.39
C GLY A 107 -22.01 -10.42 9.23
N GLY A 108 -21.65 -9.12 9.26
CA GLY A 108 -21.70 -8.24 8.11
C GLY A 108 -20.56 -8.49 7.13
N PHE A 109 -20.40 -7.61 6.14
CA PHE A 109 -19.27 -7.64 5.25
C PHE A 109 -17.96 -7.42 6.04
N ASP A 110 -16.87 -8.10 5.63
CA ASP A 110 -15.54 -7.86 6.18
C ASP A 110 -15.04 -6.45 5.77
N GLU A 111 -15.28 -5.49 6.62
CA GLU A 111 -14.96 -4.06 6.40
C GLU A 111 -13.57 -3.68 6.91
N GLY A 112 -12.63 -4.62 6.96
CA GLY A 112 -11.26 -4.36 7.39
C GLY A 112 -11.12 -4.02 8.88
N GLY A 113 -12.02 -4.54 9.73
CA GLY A 113 -11.98 -4.37 11.18
C GLY A 113 -12.60 -3.06 11.68
N VAL A 114 -13.54 -2.47 10.92
CA VAL A 114 -14.40 -1.38 11.39
C VAL A 114 -15.47 -1.94 12.34
N VAL A 115 -15.74 -1.26 13.46
CA VAL A 115 -16.72 -1.63 14.46
C VAL A 115 -17.70 -0.47 14.71
N ASP A 116 -19.00 -0.73 14.59
CA ASP A 116 -20.04 0.22 14.97
C ASP A 116 -20.29 0.17 16.47
N VAL A 117 -19.71 1.11 17.20
CA VAL A 117 -19.74 1.14 18.67
C VAL A 117 -21.17 1.22 19.23
N ASN A 118 -22.10 1.83 18.47
CA ASN A 118 -23.49 1.99 18.92
C ASN A 118 -24.32 0.70 18.80
N HIS A 119 -23.92 -0.27 17.95
CA HIS A 119 -24.73 -1.46 17.70
C HIS A 119 -23.95 -2.78 17.85
N ALA A 120 -22.63 -2.76 17.83
CA ALA A 120 -21.83 -3.97 17.94
C ALA A 120 -22.00 -4.67 19.30
N PRO A 121 -21.89 -6.01 19.37
CA PRO A 121 -21.86 -6.74 20.62
C PRO A 121 -20.57 -6.46 21.40
N VAL A 122 -20.57 -6.82 22.70
CA VAL A 122 -19.43 -6.53 23.60
C VAL A 122 -18.13 -7.18 23.14
N GLU A 123 -18.23 -8.33 22.48
CA GLU A 123 -17.09 -9.08 21.96
C GLU A 123 -16.38 -8.29 20.85
N ASP A 124 -17.13 -7.74 19.91
CA ASP A 124 -16.59 -6.96 18.78
C ASP A 124 -16.01 -5.63 19.26
N ILE A 125 -16.59 -5.01 20.28
CA ILE A 125 -16.04 -3.82 20.93
C ILE A 125 -14.73 -4.16 21.64
N ALA A 126 -14.62 -5.33 22.26
CA ALA A 126 -13.39 -5.78 22.91
C ALA A 126 -12.25 -6.10 21.92
N ASP A 127 -12.58 -6.36 20.65
CA ASP A 127 -11.60 -6.56 19.56
C ASP A 127 -11.01 -5.22 19.06
N LEU A 128 -11.60 -4.09 19.46
CA LEU A 128 -11.01 -2.79 19.17
C LEU A 128 -9.64 -2.62 19.85
N PRO A 129 -8.65 -2.03 19.19
CA PRO A 129 -7.32 -1.88 19.74
C PRO A 129 -7.35 -1.08 21.05
N ARG A 130 -6.66 -1.62 22.06
CA ARG A 130 -6.53 -1.03 23.41
C ARG A 130 -7.85 -0.93 24.21
N ILE A 131 -8.91 -1.57 23.74
CA ILE A 131 -10.15 -1.75 24.51
C ILE A 131 -10.11 -3.15 25.15
N ASN A 132 -10.14 -3.19 26.49
CA ASN A 132 -10.20 -4.46 27.21
C ASN A 132 -11.67 -4.88 27.44
N PRO A 133 -11.94 -6.15 27.79
CA PRO A 133 -13.30 -6.64 27.99
C PRO A 133 -14.09 -5.90 29.10
N ALA A 134 -13.43 -5.33 30.10
CA ALA A 134 -14.09 -4.53 31.13
C ALA A 134 -14.54 -3.18 30.56
N THR A 135 -13.68 -2.53 29.78
CA THR A 135 -14.03 -1.29 29.05
C THR A 135 -15.14 -1.54 28.04
N ALA A 136 -15.09 -2.65 27.29
CA ALA A 136 -16.14 -3.00 26.32
C ALA A 136 -17.51 -3.16 26.99
N ARG A 137 -17.59 -3.82 28.14
CA ARG A 137 -18.84 -3.90 28.94
C ARG A 137 -19.30 -2.54 29.40
N ARG A 138 -18.38 -1.66 29.84
CA ARG A 138 -18.72 -0.29 30.22
C ARG A 138 -19.26 0.51 29.03
N VAL A 139 -18.68 0.35 27.84
CA VAL A 139 -19.19 0.96 26.59
C VAL A 139 -20.65 0.58 26.37
N VAL A 140 -20.97 -0.72 26.44
CA VAL A 140 -22.36 -1.20 26.25
C VAL A 140 -23.30 -0.62 27.26
N ALA A 141 -22.92 -0.61 28.55
CA ALA A 141 -23.76 -0.04 29.61
C ALA A 141 -24.03 1.46 29.39
N VAL A 142 -22.99 2.23 29.11
CA VAL A 142 -23.09 3.68 28.90
C VAL A 142 -23.90 4.04 27.66
N ARG A 143 -23.73 3.31 26.56
CA ARG A 143 -24.52 3.56 25.34
C ARG A 143 -26.01 3.27 25.54
N GLU A 144 -26.37 2.27 26.38
CA GLU A 144 -27.78 1.99 26.71
C GLU A 144 -28.38 3.11 27.57
N GLU A 145 -27.58 3.69 28.46
CA GLU A 145 -28.02 4.80 29.33
C GLU A 145 -28.16 6.10 28.54
N LEU A 146 -27.21 6.43 27.66
CA LEU A 146 -27.18 7.70 26.92
C LEU A 146 -27.91 7.67 25.58
N GLY A 147 -28.30 6.50 25.09
CA GLY A 147 -28.89 6.34 23.76
C GLY A 147 -27.88 6.24 22.63
N GLY A 148 -26.59 6.14 22.93
CA GLY A 148 -25.49 6.00 21.99
C GLY A 148 -24.48 7.14 22.06
N PHE A 149 -23.46 7.04 21.22
CA PHE A 149 -22.41 8.05 21.07
C PHE A 149 -22.55 8.73 19.70
N SER A 150 -22.29 10.04 19.65
CA SER A 150 -22.42 10.83 18.43
C SER A 150 -21.13 10.85 17.60
N SER A 151 -19.98 10.71 18.23
CA SER A 151 -18.66 10.80 17.59
C SER A 151 -17.59 10.07 18.41
N LEU A 152 -16.39 9.95 17.81
CA LEU A 152 -15.22 9.41 18.50
C LEU A 152 -14.79 10.28 19.68
N GLU A 153 -14.90 11.57 19.55
CA GLU A 153 -14.57 12.55 20.58
C GLU A 153 -15.55 12.45 21.77
N ASP A 154 -16.85 12.36 21.49
CA ASP A 154 -17.90 12.13 22.48
C ASP A 154 -17.67 10.81 23.22
N PHE A 155 -17.40 9.72 22.49
CA PHE A 155 -17.07 8.41 23.04
C PHE A 155 -15.85 8.46 23.96
N GLY A 156 -14.77 9.13 23.52
CA GLY A 156 -13.54 9.27 24.28
C GLY A 156 -13.73 10.05 25.58
N MET A 157 -14.45 11.17 25.53
CA MET A 157 -14.75 12.01 26.69
C MET A 157 -15.68 11.29 27.69
N THR A 158 -16.73 10.65 27.20
CA THR A 158 -17.72 9.98 28.05
C THR A 158 -17.12 8.81 28.83
N LEU A 159 -16.16 8.12 28.24
CA LEU A 159 -15.49 6.97 28.85
C LEU A 159 -14.17 7.31 29.53
N ASP A 160 -13.77 8.58 29.51
CA ASP A 160 -12.48 9.06 30.02
C ASP A 160 -11.31 8.27 29.44
N LEU A 161 -11.30 8.10 28.10
CA LEU A 161 -10.24 7.37 27.40
C LEU A 161 -9.03 8.29 27.18
N PRO A 162 -7.79 7.77 27.38
CA PRO A 162 -6.57 8.51 27.03
C PRO A 162 -6.56 8.91 25.55
N GLY A 163 -6.03 10.10 25.24
CA GLY A 163 -6.02 10.64 23.88
C GLY A 163 -5.32 9.75 22.84
N ASP A 164 -4.29 9.02 23.24
CA ASP A 164 -3.59 8.05 22.40
C ASP A 164 -4.44 6.80 22.09
N VAL A 165 -5.35 6.41 23.00
CA VAL A 165 -6.33 5.37 22.74
C VAL A 165 -7.36 5.87 21.73
N VAL A 166 -7.91 7.08 21.93
CA VAL A 166 -8.87 7.70 21.01
C VAL A 166 -8.28 7.80 19.60
N GLU A 167 -7.03 8.22 19.47
CA GLU A 167 -6.36 8.29 18.16
C GLU A 167 -6.19 6.91 17.50
N THR A 168 -5.87 5.90 18.28
CA THR A 168 -5.75 4.51 17.77
C THR A 168 -7.10 3.97 17.26
N LEU A 169 -8.21 4.42 17.83
CA LEU A 169 -9.57 4.02 17.46
C LEU A 169 -10.10 4.75 16.21
N ARG A 170 -9.51 5.88 15.83
CA ARG A 170 -9.99 6.77 14.74
C ARG A 170 -10.18 6.06 13.40
N GLY A 171 -9.42 5.01 13.15
CA GLY A 171 -9.55 4.22 11.92
C GLY A 171 -10.59 3.11 11.99
N ARG A 172 -11.01 2.66 13.17
CA ARG A 172 -11.79 1.44 13.38
C ARG A 172 -13.15 1.63 14.03
N ALA A 173 -13.30 2.62 14.88
CA ALA A 173 -14.58 2.93 15.50
C ALA A 173 -15.44 3.80 14.59
N VAL A 174 -16.70 3.42 14.38
CA VAL A 174 -17.73 4.21 13.71
C VAL A 174 -18.97 4.29 14.60
N PHE A 175 -19.81 5.30 14.37
CA PHE A 175 -20.96 5.64 15.22
C PHE A 175 -22.18 5.83 14.34
N LEU A 176 -22.90 4.75 14.05
CA LEU A 176 -24.16 4.82 13.33
C LEU A 176 -25.28 5.30 14.24
N PRO A 177 -26.22 6.13 13.74
CA PRO A 177 -27.39 6.55 14.51
C PRO A 177 -28.22 5.35 14.98
N ARG A 178 -28.73 5.41 16.18
CA ARG A 178 -29.66 4.42 16.75
C ARG A 178 -31.09 4.64 16.28
#